data_8e34759d68780a68efe69585b862a374
#
_entry.id   8e34759d68780a68efe69585b862a374
#
_cell.length_a   1.000
_cell.length_b   1.000
_cell.length_c   1.000
_cell.angle_alpha   90.00
_cell.angle_beta   90.00
_cell.angle_gamma   90.00
#
_symmetry.space_group_name_H-M   'P 1'
#
loop_
_entity.id
_entity.type
_entity.pdbx_description
1 polymer ?
#
loop_
_entity_poly.entity_id
_entity_poly.type
_entity_poly.pdbx_seq_one_letter_code
_entity_poly.pdbx_strand_id
1 'polypeptide(L)'
;MSIPRTATRTAVRLGAAALAGVLLAACGSGSGGGSADSAGGDVTLTVDLFGAFGYQESGLYAEYERLHPGIKIKQTDTEDEQDYWKSLQTRLAGGGGLADVQGIEVGRIASVTQQQSAKFVDLNQYGAGGLKAQFAPAKWSAATTKDGKVLGLGTDVGPEAMCYRSDLFRAAGLPTDRAELATRWATWDGYLELGRQYKAKAPAGRAWIDSVGSLNAIMVGQEKERYYDASGALVYENSPAVKAAWDASVKAAGEGLSAKLDQWSPPWNQAFSSGSFATLPCPAWMLGYIKGQAGDAGKGKWDVAKLPGGAGNWGGSYLAVPAAAAHKKEAYELIKWLTAPEQQTKVFRGQGNFPSATQSIGQIADAKDPYFSDAPIGRIFGDAAEQAPVQVLGVHDKDIADQINNALSEVERKGTAPETAWSNAKKAVKNALG
;
A
#
# COMPACT_ATOMS: atom_id res chain seq x y z
N MET A 1 -15.41 -15.24 -55.76
CA MET A 1 -15.96 -13.95 -56.18
C MET A 1 -15.14 -12.87 -55.48
N SER A 2 -14.19 -12.28 -56.23
CA SER A 2 -13.17 -11.35 -55.75
C SER A 2 -13.66 -9.91 -55.98
N ILE A 3 -13.49 -9.01 -55.04
CA ILE A 3 -13.64 -7.56 -55.22
C ILE A 3 -12.46 -6.84 -54.55
N PRO A 4 -11.87 -5.83 -55.21
CA PRO A 4 -10.50 -5.38 -55.00
C PRO A 4 -10.35 -4.16 -54.06
N ARG A 5 -9.10 -4.06 -53.56
CA ARG A 5 -8.56 -2.90 -52.81
C ARG A 5 -8.40 -1.70 -53.73
N THR A 6 -8.81 -0.50 -53.27
CA THR A 6 -8.35 0.78 -53.82
C THR A 6 -7.55 1.55 -52.73
N ALA A 7 -6.28 1.80 -53.01
CA ALA A 7 -5.40 2.67 -52.25
C ALA A 7 -5.43 4.07 -52.85
N THR A 8 -5.63 5.08 -52.01
CA THR A 8 -5.50 6.48 -52.39
C THR A 8 -4.29 7.06 -51.66
N ARG A 9 -3.22 7.32 -52.40
CA ARG A 9 -2.06 8.10 -51.95
C ARG A 9 -2.34 9.58 -52.19
N THR A 10 -2.23 10.39 -51.14
CA THR A 10 -2.16 11.85 -51.28
C THR A 10 -0.79 12.36 -50.86
N ALA A 11 -0.05 12.91 -51.79
CA ALA A 11 1.23 13.57 -51.61
C ALA A 11 0.98 15.03 -51.19
N VAL A 12 1.66 15.47 -50.14
CA VAL A 12 1.73 16.91 -49.81
C VAL A 12 3.17 17.40 -49.94
N ARG A 13 3.28 18.50 -50.65
CA ARG A 13 4.49 19.17 -51.11
C ARG A 13 5.15 19.97 -49.98
N LEU A 14 6.49 19.96 -49.99
CA LEU A 14 7.35 20.90 -49.26
C LEU A 14 7.15 22.35 -49.76
N GLY A 15 7.10 23.27 -48.82
CA GLY A 15 7.27 24.69 -49.02
C GLY A 15 8.27 25.24 -48.01
N ALA A 16 9.49 25.55 -48.50
CA ALA A 16 10.50 26.28 -47.73
C ALA A 16 10.27 27.79 -47.93
N ALA A 17 10.31 28.54 -46.82
CA ALA A 17 10.49 30.00 -46.86
C ALA A 17 11.45 30.42 -45.73
N ALA A 18 12.63 30.84 -46.16
CA ALA A 18 13.60 31.53 -45.33
C ALA A 18 13.28 33.02 -45.29
N LEU A 19 13.44 33.64 -44.14
CA LEU A 19 13.62 35.11 -44.02
C LEU A 19 14.50 35.46 -42.84
N ALA A 20 15.49 36.28 -43.17
CA ALA A 20 16.64 36.67 -42.38
C ALA A 20 16.35 37.83 -41.40
N GLY A 21 17.06 37.80 -40.29
CA GLY A 21 17.87 38.84 -39.68
C GLY A 21 17.25 40.15 -39.24
N VAL A 22 17.45 40.44 -37.92
CA VAL A 22 18.07 41.73 -37.51
C VAL A 22 18.62 41.56 -36.08
N LEU A 23 19.95 41.76 -35.96
CA LEU A 23 20.68 41.97 -34.72
C LEU A 23 20.54 43.45 -34.31
N LEU A 24 20.21 43.72 -33.08
CA LEU A 24 20.50 44.96 -32.43
C LEU A 24 21.05 44.72 -31.03
N ALA A 25 22.31 44.95 -30.86
CA ALA A 25 23.02 45.02 -29.59
C ALA A 25 22.78 46.40 -28.97
N ALA A 26 22.47 46.40 -27.69
CA ALA A 26 22.61 47.59 -26.85
C ALA A 26 23.22 47.20 -25.52
N CYS A 27 24.48 47.55 -25.31
CA CYS A 27 25.16 47.59 -24.02
C CYS A 27 24.60 48.67 -23.15
N GLY A 28 24.27 48.36 -21.89
CA GLY A 28 23.94 49.28 -20.84
C GLY A 28 24.40 48.73 -19.50
N SER A 29 25.56 49.17 -19.04
CA SER A 29 26.12 48.93 -17.70
C SER A 29 25.34 49.69 -16.64
N GLY A 30 24.87 48.98 -15.58
CA GLY A 30 24.29 49.54 -14.39
C GLY A 30 24.40 48.57 -13.22
N SER A 31 25.42 48.74 -12.40
CA SER A 31 25.58 48.09 -11.08
C SER A 31 24.51 48.52 -10.10
N GLY A 32 23.78 47.55 -9.58
CA GLY A 32 22.83 47.75 -8.47
C GLY A 32 22.51 46.40 -7.85
N GLY A 33 23.17 46.10 -6.73
CA GLY A 33 22.85 44.94 -5.92
C GLY A 33 21.45 45.07 -5.32
N GLY A 34 20.55 44.27 -5.77
CA GLY A 34 19.26 44.02 -5.15
C GLY A 34 19.05 42.52 -5.15
N SER A 35 18.94 41.96 -3.96
CA SER A 35 18.47 40.58 -3.79
C SER A 35 17.12 40.49 -4.48
N ALA A 36 17.11 39.81 -5.64
CA ALA A 36 15.86 39.45 -6.27
C ALA A 36 15.18 38.38 -5.38
N ASP A 37 14.24 38.79 -4.56
CA ASP A 37 13.17 37.94 -4.12
C ASP A 37 12.58 37.31 -5.40
N SER A 38 12.69 36.00 -5.45
CA SER A 38 12.15 35.20 -6.57
C SER A 38 10.64 35.48 -6.61
N ALA A 39 10.20 36.19 -7.63
CA ALA A 39 8.80 36.27 -7.99
C ALA A 39 8.35 34.80 -8.21
N GLY A 40 7.49 34.31 -7.30
CA GLY A 40 7.04 32.91 -7.28
C GLY A 40 6.27 32.57 -8.55
N GLY A 41 6.93 31.84 -9.43
CA GLY A 41 6.25 31.12 -10.50
C GLY A 41 5.47 29.95 -9.87
N ASP A 42 4.33 29.60 -10.49
CA ASP A 42 3.54 28.43 -10.06
C ASP A 42 4.42 27.17 -10.07
N VAL A 43 4.47 26.46 -8.92
CA VAL A 43 5.20 25.20 -8.77
C VAL A 43 4.22 24.06 -8.87
N THR A 44 4.48 23.10 -9.77
CA THR A 44 3.74 21.83 -9.81
C THR A 44 4.53 20.75 -9.10
N LEU A 45 4.07 20.34 -7.92
CA LEU A 45 4.60 19.19 -7.19
C LEU A 45 4.04 17.90 -7.78
N THR A 46 4.94 17.01 -8.14
CA THR A 46 4.57 15.68 -8.62
C THR A 46 4.66 14.67 -7.47
N VAL A 47 3.63 13.84 -7.33
CA VAL A 47 3.51 12.82 -6.29
C VAL A 47 3.25 11.49 -6.97
N ASP A 48 4.07 10.48 -6.70
CA ASP A 48 3.96 9.16 -7.29
C ASP A 48 3.77 8.12 -6.18
N LEU A 49 2.64 7.42 -6.19
CA LEU A 49 2.17 6.53 -5.14
C LEU A 49 1.77 5.17 -5.70
N PHE A 50 1.50 4.25 -4.80
CA PHE A 50 0.92 2.93 -5.08
C PHE A 50 -0.34 2.71 -4.25
N GLY A 51 -1.24 1.84 -4.71
CA GLY A 51 -2.47 1.52 -3.99
C GLY A 51 -3.31 2.75 -3.65
N ALA A 52 -3.78 2.88 -2.40
CA ALA A 52 -4.72 3.92 -1.98
C ALA A 52 -4.22 4.68 -0.74
N PHE A 53 -3.57 5.82 -0.94
CA PHE A 53 -3.16 6.71 0.15
C PHE A 53 -4.30 7.63 0.65
N GLY A 54 -5.32 7.84 -0.17
CA GLY A 54 -6.53 8.54 0.21
C GLY A 54 -6.43 10.07 0.30
N TYR A 55 -5.36 10.67 -0.17
CA TYR A 55 -5.15 12.12 -0.06
C TYR A 55 -6.09 12.92 -0.94
N GLN A 56 -6.27 12.49 -2.20
CA GLN A 56 -7.16 13.15 -3.14
C GLN A 56 -8.62 12.96 -2.72
N GLU A 57 -9.02 11.75 -2.35
CA GLU A 57 -10.37 11.38 -1.92
C GLU A 57 -10.77 12.10 -0.62
N SER A 58 -9.80 12.37 0.26
CA SER A 58 -10.00 13.16 1.48
C SER A 58 -9.94 14.68 1.26
N GLY A 59 -9.76 15.14 0.01
CA GLY A 59 -9.71 16.55 -0.36
C GLY A 59 -8.45 17.29 0.10
N LEU A 60 -7.42 16.58 0.54
CA LEU A 60 -6.22 17.18 1.14
C LEU A 60 -5.41 17.99 0.12
N TYR A 61 -5.31 17.56 -1.12
CA TYR A 61 -4.57 18.32 -2.14
C TYR A 61 -5.25 19.66 -2.44
N ALA A 62 -6.56 19.66 -2.59
CA ALA A 62 -7.31 20.91 -2.79
C ALA A 62 -7.19 21.85 -1.57
N GLU A 63 -7.17 21.31 -0.36
CA GLU A 63 -6.94 22.08 0.85
C GLU A 63 -5.52 22.67 0.88
N TYR A 64 -4.49 21.86 0.58
CA TYR A 64 -3.09 22.33 0.54
C TYR A 64 -2.88 23.43 -0.52
N GLU A 65 -3.40 23.25 -1.73
CA GLU A 65 -3.32 24.24 -2.82
C GLU A 65 -4.00 25.58 -2.41
N ARG A 66 -5.12 25.49 -1.71
CA ARG A 66 -5.79 26.69 -1.20
C ARG A 66 -4.98 27.42 -0.13
N LEU A 67 -4.25 26.69 0.73
CA LEU A 67 -3.39 27.23 1.78
C LEU A 67 -2.06 27.76 1.24
N HIS A 68 -1.62 27.26 0.09
CA HIS A 68 -0.34 27.60 -0.56
C HIS A 68 -0.58 28.07 -2.01
N PRO A 69 -1.08 29.30 -2.22
CA PRO A 69 -1.25 29.86 -3.57
C PRO A 69 0.05 29.79 -4.37
N GLY A 70 -0.03 29.32 -5.60
CA GLY A 70 1.13 29.07 -6.47
C GLY A 70 1.67 27.62 -6.42
N ILE A 71 1.14 26.77 -5.52
CA ILE A 71 1.42 25.32 -5.56
C ILE A 71 0.27 24.59 -6.25
N LYS A 72 0.63 23.68 -7.16
CA LYS A 72 -0.27 22.66 -7.75
C LYS A 72 0.26 21.29 -7.47
N ILE A 73 -0.63 20.32 -7.26
CA ILE A 73 -0.24 18.94 -6.95
C ILE A 73 -0.77 18.03 -8.07
N LYS A 74 0.13 17.20 -8.61
CA LYS A 74 -0.21 16.19 -9.61
C LYS A 74 0.19 14.82 -9.10
N GLN A 75 -0.78 13.98 -8.75
CA GLN A 75 -0.56 12.61 -8.33
C GLN A 75 -0.62 11.65 -9.52
N THR A 76 0.22 10.62 -9.46
CA THR A 76 0.16 9.42 -10.30
C THR A 76 0.09 8.23 -9.36
N ASP A 77 -0.80 7.28 -9.67
CA ASP A 77 -0.99 6.07 -8.89
C ASP A 77 -0.68 4.83 -9.74
N THR A 78 -0.01 3.87 -9.13
CA THR A 78 0.14 2.52 -9.65
C THR A 78 -0.58 1.57 -8.68
N GLU A 79 -1.58 0.82 -9.17
CA GLU A 79 -2.42 0.00 -8.30
C GLU A 79 -1.60 -1.09 -7.57
N ASP A 80 -0.73 -1.79 -8.30
CA ASP A 80 0.14 -2.83 -7.76
C ASP A 80 1.47 -2.25 -7.26
N GLU A 81 1.82 -2.54 -5.99
CA GLU A 81 3.05 -2.05 -5.36
C GLU A 81 4.31 -2.63 -6.02
N GLN A 82 4.29 -3.87 -6.46
CA GLN A 82 5.44 -4.51 -7.10
C GLN A 82 5.80 -3.80 -8.41
N ASP A 83 4.80 -3.47 -9.23
CA ASP A 83 5.01 -2.77 -10.50
C ASP A 83 5.45 -1.33 -10.26
N TYR A 84 4.88 -0.67 -9.24
CA TYR A 84 5.36 0.63 -8.78
C TYR A 84 6.84 0.57 -8.37
N TRP A 85 7.22 -0.38 -7.50
CA TRP A 85 8.60 -0.51 -7.01
C TRP A 85 9.60 -0.79 -8.13
N LYS A 86 9.30 -1.69 -9.05
CA LYS A 86 10.14 -1.96 -10.23
C LYS A 86 10.37 -0.70 -11.07
N SER A 87 9.29 0.07 -11.31
CA SER A 87 9.36 1.34 -12.03
C SER A 87 10.20 2.36 -11.27
N LEU A 88 10.01 2.51 -9.96
CA LEU A 88 10.79 3.39 -9.10
C LEU A 88 12.28 3.02 -9.12
N GLN A 89 12.64 1.73 -8.97
CA GLN A 89 14.02 1.26 -9.03
C GLN A 89 14.69 1.60 -10.36
N THR A 90 13.99 1.41 -11.47
CA THR A 90 14.48 1.76 -12.82
C THR A 90 14.78 3.26 -12.91
N ARG A 91 13.88 4.12 -12.42
CA ARG A 91 14.05 5.58 -12.43
C ARG A 91 15.16 6.04 -11.48
N LEU A 92 15.28 5.42 -10.30
CA LEU A 92 16.36 5.69 -9.34
C LEU A 92 17.74 5.31 -9.92
N ALA A 93 17.81 4.21 -10.66
CA ALA A 93 19.05 3.80 -11.33
C ALA A 93 19.40 4.74 -12.49
N GLY A 94 18.41 5.13 -13.29
CA GLY A 94 18.59 6.05 -14.44
C GLY A 94 18.79 7.52 -14.05
N GLY A 95 18.51 7.90 -12.80
CA GLY A 95 18.66 9.27 -12.29
C GLY A 95 17.68 10.30 -12.90
N GLY A 96 16.56 9.84 -13.48
CA GLY A 96 15.58 10.73 -14.11
C GLY A 96 14.15 10.19 -14.06
N GLY A 97 13.17 11.08 -14.33
CA GLY A 97 11.74 10.71 -14.34
C GLY A 97 11.14 10.42 -12.96
N LEU A 98 11.79 10.91 -11.90
CA LEU A 98 11.31 10.79 -10.52
C LEU A 98 10.34 11.92 -10.20
N ALA A 99 9.25 11.60 -9.52
CA ALA A 99 8.37 12.61 -8.94
C ALA A 99 9.04 13.29 -7.73
N ASP A 100 8.54 14.46 -7.33
CA ASP A 100 9.07 15.20 -6.18
C ASP A 100 8.82 14.46 -4.85
N VAL A 101 7.72 13.71 -4.79
CA VAL A 101 7.36 12.86 -3.64
C VAL A 101 7.16 11.44 -4.13
N GLN A 102 7.68 10.47 -3.38
CA GLN A 102 7.54 9.04 -3.64
C GLN A 102 6.93 8.34 -2.41
N GLY A 103 5.95 7.45 -2.66
CA GLY A 103 5.47 6.51 -1.65
C GLY A 103 6.48 5.37 -1.45
N ILE A 104 6.74 4.98 -0.20
CA ILE A 104 7.60 3.84 0.15
C ILE A 104 6.82 2.89 1.05
N GLU A 105 6.61 1.67 0.62
CA GLU A 105 5.95 0.63 1.40
C GLU A 105 6.86 0.16 2.55
N VAL A 106 6.26 -0.26 3.68
CA VAL A 106 7.00 -0.61 4.91
C VAL A 106 8.01 -1.74 4.70
N GLY A 107 7.72 -2.73 3.86
CA GLY A 107 8.67 -3.81 3.55
C GLY A 107 9.83 -3.38 2.63
N ARG A 108 9.76 -2.19 2.03
CA ARG A 108 10.83 -1.59 1.22
C ARG A 108 11.69 -0.61 1.99
N ILE A 109 11.22 -0.10 3.15
CA ILE A 109 11.91 0.97 3.88
C ILE A 109 13.32 0.59 4.34
N ALA A 110 13.53 -0.67 4.71
CA ALA A 110 14.85 -1.16 5.11
C ALA A 110 15.85 -1.12 3.93
N SER A 111 15.42 -1.45 2.71
CA SER A 111 16.24 -1.30 1.49
C SER A 111 16.58 0.18 1.24
N VAL A 112 15.62 1.09 1.39
CA VAL A 112 15.84 2.53 1.24
C VAL A 112 16.86 3.04 2.26
N THR A 113 16.68 2.71 3.55
CA THR A 113 17.53 3.25 4.61
C THR A 113 18.92 2.63 4.67
N GLN A 114 19.09 1.36 4.29
CA GLN A 114 20.34 0.63 4.41
C GLN A 114 21.16 0.57 3.12
N GLN A 115 20.50 0.57 1.94
CA GLN A 115 21.18 0.36 0.65
C GLN A 115 21.08 1.56 -0.28
N GLN A 116 20.02 2.37 -0.19
CA GLN A 116 19.71 3.43 -1.14
C GLN A 116 19.64 4.83 -0.53
N SER A 117 20.19 5.03 0.67
CA SER A 117 20.08 6.28 1.41
C SER A 117 20.56 7.50 0.62
N ALA A 118 21.57 7.35 -0.26
CA ALA A 118 22.07 8.41 -1.12
C ALA A 118 21.09 8.82 -2.25
N LYS A 119 20.06 8.01 -2.53
CA LYS A 119 19.04 8.30 -3.55
C LYS A 119 17.89 9.17 -3.04
N PHE A 120 17.84 9.41 -1.73
CA PHE A 120 16.79 10.19 -1.08
C PHE A 120 17.39 11.33 -0.28
N VAL A 121 16.58 12.36 -0.06
CA VAL A 121 16.95 13.54 0.72
C VAL A 121 16.95 13.18 2.21
N ASP A 122 17.98 13.59 2.94
CA ASP A 122 17.90 13.64 4.40
C ASP A 122 16.97 14.78 4.83
N LEU A 123 15.77 14.43 5.26
CA LEU A 123 14.72 15.36 5.63
C LEU A 123 15.09 16.20 6.88
N ASN A 124 16.13 15.83 7.65
CA ASN A 124 16.66 16.66 8.73
C ASN A 124 17.16 18.02 8.24
N GLN A 125 17.60 18.11 6.97
CA GLN A 125 18.00 19.38 6.35
C GLN A 125 16.86 20.41 6.34
N TYR A 126 15.61 19.96 6.44
CA TYR A 126 14.41 20.79 6.49
C TYR A 126 13.71 20.75 7.85
N GLY A 127 14.33 20.13 8.87
CA GLY A 127 13.84 20.12 10.24
C GLY A 127 12.98 18.93 10.64
N ALA A 128 13.03 17.82 9.89
CA ALA A 128 12.24 16.61 10.20
C ALA A 128 12.50 16.05 11.60
N GLY A 129 13.73 16.19 12.15
CA GLY A 129 14.06 15.73 13.49
C GLY A 129 13.12 16.27 14.59
N GLY A 130 12.54 17.45 14.40
CA GLY A 130 11.54 18.04 15.31
C GLY A 130 10.19 17.31 15.30
N LEU A 131 9.93 16.46 14.31
CA LEU A 131 8.68 15.70 14.18
C LEU A 131 8.75 14.31 14.84
N LYS A 132 9.92 13.91 15.38
CA LYS A 132 10.13 12.55 15.92
C LYS A 132 9.05 12.12 16.92
N ALA A 133 8.67 13.01 17.84
CA ALA A 133 7.66 12.71 18.87
C ALA A 133 6.23 12.55 18.31
N GLN A 134 5.99 12.95 17.07
CA GLN A 134 4.69 12.78 16.41
C GLN A 134 4.40 11.34 16.04
N PHE A 135 5.43 10.53 15.77
CA PHE A 135 5.30 9.17 15.27
C PHE A 135 5.63 8.12 16.34
N ALA A 136 5.04 6.93 16.19
CA ALA A 136 5.44 5.78 17.00
C ALA A 136 6.95 5.51 16.83
N PRO A 137 7.70 5.17 17.92
CA PRO A 137 9.16 5.00 17.85
C PRO A 137 9.63 4.02 16.77
N ALA A 138 8.93 2.89 16.60
CA ALA A 138 9.26 1.90 15.58
C ALA A 138 9.08 2.44 14.16
N LYS A 139 7.99 3.20 13.92
CA LYS A 139 7.70 3.82 12.61
C LYS A 139 8.78 4.84 12.24
N TRP A 140 9.17 5.69 13.21
CA TRP A 140 10.24 6.65 13.01
C TRP A 140 11.59 5.98 12.76
N SER A 141 11.94 5.00 13.59
CA SER A 141 13.23 4.30 13.49
C SER A 141 13.39 3.57 12.14
N ALA A 142 12.33 2.98 11.62
CA ALA A 142 12.39 2.26 10.35
C ALA A 142 12.76 3.18 9.16
N ALA A 143 12.35 4.46 9.19
CA ALA A 143 12.68 5.45 8.17
C ALA A 143 13.97 6.22 8.45
N THR A 144 14.69 5.86 9.52
CA THR A 144 15.94 6.53 9.94
C THR A 144 17.13 5.63 9.71
N THR A 145 18.15 6.11 9.03
CA THR A 145 19.40 5.37 8.79
C THR A 145 20.22 5.23 10.07
N LYS A 146 21.22 4.33 10.07
CA LYS A 146 22.12 4.14 11.22
C LYS A 146 22.93 5.40 11.58
N ASP A 147 23.22 6.26 10.59
CA ASP A 147 23.90 7.55 10.78
C ASP A 147 22.92 8.70 11.06
N GLY A 148 21.65 8.41 11.30
CA GLY A 148 20.65 9.36 11.80
C GLY A 148 19.91 10.17 10.74
N LYS A 149 20.08 9.92 9.43
CA LYS A 149 19.32 10.58 8.37
C LYS A 149 17.87 10.09 8.39
N VAL A 150 16.93 11.00 8.27
CA VAL A 150 15.49 10.71 8.14
C VAL A 150 15.12 10.73 6.66
N LEU A 151 14.76 9.59 6.09
CA LEU A 151 14.51 9.45 4.65
C LEU A 151 13.03 9.42 4.27
N GLY A 152 12.13 9.34 5.25
CA GLY A 152 10.69 9.37 5.01
C GLY A 152 9.89 9.73 6.25
N LEU A 153 8.69 10.25 6.05
CA LEU A 153 7.71 10.49 7.11
C LEU A 153 6.59 9.46 7.00
N GLY A 154 6.20 8.87 8.13
CA GLY A 154 5.18 7.83 8.18
C GLY A 154 3.79 8.35 7.82
N THR A 155 3.08 7.63 6.96
CA THR A 155 1.71 7.97 6.55
C THR A 155 0.70 7.24 7.41
N ASP A 156 0.78 5.92 7.42
CA ASP A 156 -0.14 5.02 8.08
C ASP A 156 0.58 3.80 8.64
N VAL A 157 -0.14 2.97 9.35
CA VAL A 157 0.19 1.60 9.71
C VAL A 157 -0.95 0.69 9.28
N GLY A 158 -0.70 -0.60 9.18
CA GLY A 158 -1.69 -1.57 8.71
C GLY A 158 -2.17 -2.54 9.82
N PRO A 159 -2.76 -2.06 10.95
CA PRO A 159 -3.35 -2.97 11.92
C PRO A 159 -4.42 -3.82 11.25
N GLU A 160 -4.45 -5.09 11.60
CA GLU A 160 -5.19 -6.12 10.90
C GLU A 160 -6.52 -6.46 11.57
N ALA A 161 -7.54 -6.69 10.74
CA ALA A 161 -8.84 -7.23 11.11
C ALA A 161 -9.31 -8.23 10.03
N MET A 162 -10.51 -8.77 10.17
CA MET A 162 -11.17 -9.58 9.16
C MET A 162 -12.41 -8.83 8.64
N CYS A 163 -12.40 -8.43 7.38
CA CYS A 163 -13.59 -7.95 6.69
C CYS A 163 -14.41 -9.13 6.19
N TYR A 164 -15.73 -9.07 6.31
CA TYR A 164 -16.60 -10.16 5.89
C TYR A 164 -17.92 -9.65 5.29
N ARG A 165 -18.49 -10.44 4.41
CA ARG A 165 -19.80 -10.21 3.79
C ARG A 165 -20.90 -10.76 4.69
N SER A 166 -21.48 -9.90 5.53
CA SER A 166 -22.55 -10.26 6.46
C SER A 166 -23.79 -10.82 5.75
N ASP A 167 -24.07 -10.35 4.54
CA ASP A 167 -25.18 -10.86 3.71
C ASP A 167 -24.93 -12.32 3.24
N LEU A 168 -23.68 -12.62 2.84
CA LEU A 168 -23.30 -13.99 2.42
C LEU A 168 -23.27 -14.95 3.64
N PHE A 169 -22.81 -14.47 4.79
CA PHE A 169 -22.83 -15.25 6.02
C PHE A 169 -24.27 -15.62 6.41
N ARG A 170 -25.17 -14.63 6.39
CA ARG A 170 -26.59 -14.84 6.67
C ARG A 170 -27.22 -15.84 5.71
N ALA A 171 -26.92 -15.71 4.42
CA ALA A 171 -27.43 -16.63 3.39
C ALA A 171 -26.95 -18.07 3.60
N ALA A 172 -25.73 -18.26 4.16
CA ALA A 172 -25.16 -19.56 4.51
C ALA A 172 -25.57 -20.04 5.91
N GLY A 173 -26.40 -19.28 6.65
CA GLY A 173 -26.78 -19.61 8.04
C GLY A 173 -25.62 -19.58 9.03
N LEU A 174 -24.59 -18.74 8.74
CA LEU A 174 -23.50 -18.45 9.66
C LEU A 174 -23.85 -17.21 10.52
N PRO A 175 -23.23 -17.07 11.71
CA PRO A 175 -23.41 -15.87 12.52
C PRO A 175 -22.90 -14.62 11.78
N THR A 176 -23.51 -13.49 12.12
CA THR A 176 -23.11 -12.18 11.58
C THR A 176 -22.71 -11.20 12.68
N ASP A 177 -22.85 -11.59 13.94
CA ASP A 177 -22.40 -10.78 15.07
C ASP A 177 -20.89 -10.83 15.22
N ARG A 178 -20.26 -9.67 15.37
CA ARG A 178 -18.81 -9.49 15.44
C ARG A 178 -18.18 -10.22 16.63
N ALA A 179 -18.83 -10.20 17.79
CA ALA A 179 -18.31 -10.83 19.00
C ALA A 179 -18.42 -12.35 18.93
N GLU A 180 -19.54 -12.85 18.40
CA GLU A 180 -19.71 -14.29 18.14
C GLU A 180 -18.67 -14.78 17.13
N LEU A 181 -18.45 -14.06 16.04
CA LEU A 181 -17.43 -14.40 15.04
C LEU A 181 -16.03 -14.40 15.64
N ALA A 182 -15.66 -13.35 16.40
CA ALA A 182 -14.37 -13.28 17.08
C ALA A 182 -14.11 -14.46 18.01
N THR A 183 -15.17 -15.04 18.58
CA THR A 183 -15.09 -16.25 19.42
C THR A 183 -14.95 -17.50 18.57
N ARG A 184 -15.76 -17.63 17.52
CA ARG A 184 -15.78 -18.85 16.67
C ARG A 184 -14.51 -19.02 15.85
N TRP A 185 -13.93 -17.94 15.38
CA TRP A 185 -12.67 -17.94 14.64
C TRP A 185 -11.48 -17.38 15.45
N ALA A 186 -11.51 -17.53 16.80
CA ALA A 186 -10.43 -17.07 17.66
C ALA A 186 -9.03 -17.60 17.25
N THR A 187 -9.01 -18.73 16.53
CA THR A 187 -7.81 -19.33 15.95
C THR A 187 -7.94 -19.49 14.44
N TRP A 188 -6.83 -19.64 13.72
CA TRP A 188 -6.84 -19.92 12.29
C TRP A 188 -7.52 -21.26 11.94
N ASP A 189 -7.41 -22.28 12.80
CA ASP A 189 -8.17 -23.52 12.61
C ASP A 189 -9.68 -23.28 12.75
N GLY A 190 -10.12 -22.47 13.69
CA GLY A 190 -11.52 -22.05 13.82
C GLY A 190 -12.01 -21.27 12.59
N TYR A 191 -11.17 -20.40 12.04
CA TYR A 191 -11.48 -19.68 10.81
C TYR A 191 -11.65 -20.61 9.60
N LEU A 192 -10.76 -21.59 9.44
CA LEU A 192 -10.87 -22.59 8.37
C LEU A 192 -12.07 -23.51 8.57
N GLU A 193 -12.44 -23.84 9.83
CA GLU A 193 -13.64 -24.60 10.13
C GLU A 193 -14.92 -23.87 9.72
N LEU A 194 -15.04 -22.57 10.03
CA LEU A 194 -16.13 -21.75 9.52
C LEU A 194 -16.14 -21.70 7.98
N GLY A 195 -14.96 -21.66 7.35
CA GLY A 195 -14.82 -21.73 5.91
C GLY A 195 -15.40 -23.03 5.31
N ARG A 196 -15.18 -24.18 5.96
CA ARG A 196 -15.80 -25.46 5.56
C ARG A 196 -17.31 -25.43 5.69
N GLN A 197 -17.82 -24.89 6.80
CA GLN A 197 -19.26 -24.73 7.03
C GLN A 197 -19.88 -23.78 5.98
N TYR A 198 -19.22 -22.68 5.66
CA TYR A 198 -19.64 -21.77 4.59
C TYR A 198 -19.71 -22.50 3.25
N LYS A 199 -18.61 -23.15 2.83
CA LYS A 199 -18.52 -23.89 1.56
C LYS A 199 -19.62 -24.92 1.39
N ALA A 200 -20.01 -25.60 2.47
CA ALA A 200 -21.09 -26.62 2.42
C ALA A 200 -22.48 -26.03 2.16
N LYS A 201 -22.69 -24.74 2.40
CA LYS A 201 -24.00 -24.07 2.33
C LYS A 201 -24.05 -22.90 1.32
N ALA A 202 -22.89 -22.39 0.90
CA ALA A 202 -22.80 -21.27 -0.01
C ALA A 202 -23.29 -21.63 -1.41
N PRO A 203 -23.90 -20.67 -2.13
CA PRO A 203 -24.20 -20.85 -3.55
C PRO A 203 -22.94 -21.18 -4.36
N ALA A 204 -23.10 -21.89 -5.48
CA ALA A 204 -22.01 -22.20 -6.38
C ALA A 204 -21.27 -20.94 -6.83
N GLY A 205 -19.94 -21.02 -6.94
CA GLY A 205 -19.08 -19.89 -7.34
C GLY A 205 -18.79 -18.86 -6.23
N ARG A 206 -19.18 -19.17 -4.98
CA ARG A 206 -18.85 -18.36 -3.79
C ARG A 206 -17.78 -19.06 -2.96
N ALA A 207 -16.68 -18.37 -2.69
CA ALA A 207 -15.59 -18.90 -1.86
C ALA A 207 -15.58 -18.28 -0.47
N TRP A 208 -14.81 -18.86 0.42
CA TRP A 208 -14.63 -18.36 1.78
C TRP A 208 -13.69 -17.16 1.80
N ILE A 209 -12.53 -17.27 1.17
CA ILE A 209 -11.50 -16.24 1.10
C ILE A 209 -11.18 -15.88 -0.36
N ASP A 210 -10.67 -14.71 -0.60
CA ASP A 210 -10.27 -14.20 -1.93
C ASP A 210 -9.13 -15.00 -2.56
N SER A 211 -8.02 -15.17 -1.80
CA SER A 211 -6.83 -15.93 -2.21
C SER A 211 -6.11 -16.51 -0.99
N VAL A 212 -5.32 -17.56 -1.18
CA VAL A 212 -4.49 -18.09 -0.09
C VAL A 212 -3.24 -17.26 0.15
N GLY A 213 -2.87 -16.42 -0.80
CA GLY A 213 -1.81 -15.42 -0.63
C GLY A 213 -2.16 -14.38 0.42
N SER A 214 -3.40 -13.88 0.43
CA SER A 214 -3.86 -12.95 1.46
C SER A 214 -3.89 -13.59 2.85
N LEU A 215 -4.29 -14.88 2.93
CA LEU A 215 -4.23 -15.63 4.19
C LEU A 215 -2.79 -15.76 4.71
N ASN A 216 -1.84 -16.06 3.83
CA ASN A 216 -0.42 -16.12 4.19
C ASN A 216 0.08 -14.77 4.71
N ALA A 217 -0.18 -13.70 3.96
CA ALA A 217 0.30 -12.36 4.30
C ALA A 217 -0.18 -11.91 5.68
N ILE A 218 -1.47 -12.11 6.00
CA ILE A 218 -2.04 -11.69 7.28
C ILE A 218 -1.54 -12.53 8.45
N MET A 219 -1.33 -13.85 8.25
CA MET A 219 -0.75 -14.71 9.29
C MET A 219 0.69 -14.35 9.60
N VAL A 220 1.49 -14.10 8.55
CA VAL A 220 2.89 -13.65 8.71
C VAL A 220 2.93 -12.26 9.33
N GLY A 221 1.94 -11.41 9.05
CA GLY A 221 1.80 -10.07 9.63
C GLY A 221 1.65 -10.06 11.15
N GLN A 222 1.17 -11.15 11.75
CA GLN A 222 1.03 -11.32 13.21
C GLN A 222 2.35 -11.60 13.94
N GLU A 223 3.44 -11.83 13.21
CA GLU A 223 4.69 -12.29 13.79
C GLU A 223 5.77 -11.21 13.86
N LYS A 224 6.53 -11.19 14.95
CA LYS A 224 7.67 -10.27 15.13
C LYS A 224 8.83 -10.64 14.21
N GLU A 225 9.24 -11.90 14.25
CA GLU A 225 10.34 -12.49 13.47
C GLU A 225 9.73 -13.38 12.39
N ARG A 226 9.80 -12.94 11.17
CA ARG A 226 9.21 -13.63 10.02
C ARG A 226 10.27 -14.06 9.01
N TYR A 227 10.82 -13.14 8.24
CA TYR A 227 11.86 -13.41 7.25
C TYR A 227 13.26 -13.17 7.80
N TYR A 228 13.36 -12.32 8.82
CA TYR A 228 14.59 -12.00 9.54
C TYR A 228 14.36 -12.19 11.04
N ASP A 229 15.40 -12.62 11.75
CA ASP A 229 15.43 -12.65 13.21
C ASP A 229 15.89 -11.31 13.82
N ALA A 230 15.84 -11.21 15.15
CA ALA A 230 16.25 -10.00 15.87
C ALA A 230 17.73 -9.61 15.66
N SER A 231 18.59 -10.52 15.20
CA SER A 231 19.99 -10.23 14.84
C SER A 231 20.13 -9.65 13.43
N GLY A 232 19.04 -9.68 12.62
CA GLY A 232 19.04 -9.34 11.20
C GLY A 232 19.50 -10.47 10.29
N ALA A 233 19.58 -11.70 10.79
CA ALA A 233 19.88 -12.87 9.97
C ALA A 233 18.63 -13.31 9.20
N LEU A 234 18.83 -13.74 7.95
CA LEU A 234 17.78 -14.26 7.10
C LEU A 234 17.35 -15.66 7.55
N VAL A 235 16.08 -15.83 7.97
CA VAL A 235 15.57 -17.07 8.58
C VAL A 235 14.33 -17.64 7.90
N TYR A 236 13.81 -17.03 6.83
CA TYR A 236 12.50 -17.35 6.25
C TYR A 236 12.30 -18.85 5.93
N GLU A 237 13.36 -19.57 5.52
CA GLU A 237 13.27 -20.98 5.16
C GLU A 237 12.94 -21.89 6.37
N ASN A 238 13.39 -21.49 7.56
CA ASN A 238 13.25 -22.24 8.81
C ASN A 238 12.36 -21.51 9.83
N SER A 239 11.76 -20.38 9.47
CA SER A 239 10.88 -19.62 10.34
C SER A 239 9.60 -20.42 10.63
N PRO A 240 9.29 -20.71 11.92
CA PRO A 240 8.03 -21.35 12.29
C PRO A 240 6.80 -20.55 11.85
N ALA A 241 6.90 -19.23 11.88
CA ALA A 241 5.85 -18.30 11.46
C ALA A 241 5.52 -18.46 9.96
N VAL A 242 6.54 -18.40 9.12
CA VAL A 242 6.40 -18.57 7.67
C VAL A 242 5.87 -19.97 7.32
N LYS A 243 6.38 -21.00 8.02
CA LYS A 243 5.89 -22.36 7.83
C LYS A 243 4.42 -22.52 8.21
N ALA A 244 4.01 -22.01 9.36
CA ALA A 244 2.61 -22.13 9.81
C ALA A 244 1.65 -21.40 8.84
N ALA A 245 2.02 -20.22 8.35
CA ALA A 245 1.23 -19.47 7.37
C ALA A 245 1.17 -20.20 6.02
N TRP A 246 2.28 -20.77 5.56
CA TRP A 246 2.33 -21.59 4.35
C TRP A 246 1.42 -22.81 4.46
N ASP A 247 1.55 -23.60 5.54
CA ASP A 247 0.78 -24.82 5.75
C ASP A 247 -0.73 -24.54 5.80
N ALA A 248 -1.14 -23.47 6.50
CA ALA A 248 -2.55 -23.03 6.56
C ALA A 248 -3.08 -22.62 5.18
N SER A 249 -2.27 -21.90 4.40
CA SER A 249 -2.61 -21.45 3.04
C SER A 249 -2.77 -22.62 2.07
N VAL A 250 -1.83 -23.56 2.11
CA VAL A 250 -1.89 -24.82 1.31
C VAL A 250 -3.11 -25.66 1.70
N LYS A 251 -3.42 -25.76 3.00
CA LYS A 251 -4.61 -26.46 3.50
C LYS A 251 -5.88 -25.79 2.97
N ALA A 252 -6.00 -24.46 3.04
CA ALA A 252 -7.14 -23.72 2.51
C ALA A 252 -7.32 -23.91 1.00
N ALA A 253 -6.20 -23.93 0.23
CA ALA A 253 -6.22 -24.23 -1.21
C ALA A 253 -6.72 -25.65 -1.49
N GLY A 254 -6.18 -26.66 -0.79
CA GLY A 254 -6.55 -28.07 -0.93
C GLY A 254 -8.00 -28.36 -0.55
N GLU A 255 -8.52 -27.67 0.45
CA GLU A 255 -9.92 -27.73 0.86
C GLU A 255 -10.86 -26.92 -0.07
N GLY A 256 -10.31 -26.18 -1.05
CA GLY A 256 -11.08 -25.37 -2.02
C GLY A 256 -11.87 -24.25 -1.34
N LEU A 257 -11.26 -23.57 -0.37
CA LEU A 257 -11.86 -22.43 0.35
C LEU A 257 -11.60 -21.10 -0.35
N SER A 258 -10.64 -21.04 -1.27
CA SER A 258 -10.21 -19.82 -1.98
C SER A 258 -11.02 -19.58 -3.26
N ALA A 259 -11.28 -18.31 -3.56
CA ALA A 259 -11.78 -17.86 -4.85
C ALA A 259 -10.69 -17.90 -5.95
N LYS A 260 -9.43 -18.14 -5.59
CA LYS A 260 -8.26 -18.21 -6.48
C LYS A 260 -8.05 -16.94 -7.30
N LEU A 261 -8.41 -15.81 -6.73
CA LEU A 261 -8.27 -14.53 -7.39
C LEU A 261 -6.85 -14.00 -7.25
N ASP A 262 -6.37 -13.41 -8.32
CA ASP A 262 -5.09 -12.69 -8.31
C ASP A 262 -5.35 -11.30 -7.72
N GLN A 263 -4.76 -11.02 -6.55
CA GLN A 263 -4.95 -9.72 -5.91
C GLN A 263 -4.52 -8.59 -6.84
N TRP A 264 -5.22 -7.46 -6.75
CA TRP A 264 -5.02 -6.26 -7.58
C TRP A 264 -5.38 -6.42 -9.06
N SER A 265 -5.89 -7.59 -9.47
CA SER A 265 -6.38 -7.80 -10.84
C SER A 265 -7.83 -7.31 -11.01
N PRO A 266 -8.26 -6.98 -12.25
CA PRO A 266 -9.65 -6.59 -12.51
C PRO A 266 -10.70 -7.62 -12.04
N PRO A 267 -10.50 -8.96 -12.17
CA PRO A 267 -11.41 -9.95 -11.59
C PRO A 267 -11.51 -9.89 -10.06
N TRP A 268 -10.40 -9.64 -9.35
CA TRP A 268 -10.39 -9.48 -7.90
C TRP A 268 -11.13 -8.21 -7.50
N ASN A 269 -10.92 -7.09 -8.20
CA ASN A 269 -11.63 -5.83 -7.98
C ASN A 269 -13.14 -6.00 -8.15
N GLN A 270 -13.59 -6.69 -9.20
CA GLN A 270 -15.00 -6.97 -9.43
C GLN A 270 -15.63 -7.86 -8.35
N ALA A 271 -14.83 -8.72 -7.72
CA ALA A 271 -15.30 -9.68 -6.72
C ALA A 271 -15.84 -8.99 -5.44
N PHE A 272 -15.40 -7.78 -5.12
CA PHE A 272 -15.89 -7.00 -3.97
C PHE A 272 -17.38 -6.66 -4.07
N SER A 273 -17.85 -6.28 -5.25
CA SER A 273 -19.27 -6.00 -5.49
C SER A 273 -20.08 -7.27 -5.75
N SER A 274 -19.54 -8.23 -6.54
CA SER A 274 -20.23 -9.47 -6.90
C SER A 274 -20.36 -10.45 -5.74
N GLY A 275 -19.49 -10.36 -4.72
CA GLY A 275 -19.44 -11.28 -3.58
C GLY A 275 -18.92 -12.67 -3.95
N SER A 276 -17.91 -12.75 -4.80
CA SER A 276 -17.25 -14.01 -5.14
C SER A 276 -16.55 -14.66 -3.97
N PHE A 277 -16.23 -13.90 -2.93
CA PHE A 277 -15.70 -14.38 -1.66
C PHE A 277 -16.43 -13.75 -0.47
N ALA A 278 -16.41 -14.44 0.68
CA ALA A 278 -17.14 -14.06 1.88
C ALA A 278 -16.29 -13.36 2.92
N THR A 279 -14.98 -13.60 2.95
CA THR A 279 -14.02 -12.98 3.89
C THR A 279 -12.81 -12.45 3.15
N LEU A 280 -12.23 -11.39 3.72
CA LEU A 280 -10.99 -10.79 3.24
C LEU A 280 -10.13 -10.41 4.45
N PRO A 281 -8.88 -10.87 4.56
CA PRO A 281 -7.91 -10.26 5.46
C PRO A 281 -7.84 -8.75 5.21
N CYS A 282 -8.01 -7.97 6.27
CA CYS A 282 -8.37 -6.58 6.15
C CYS A 282 -7.51 -5.70 7.05
N PRO A 283 -6.32 -5.29 6.61
CA PRO A 283 -5.64 -4.17 7.23
C PRO A 283 -6.49 -2.90 7.07
N ALA A 284 -6.33 -1.93 7.97
CA ALA A 284 -7.23 -0.77 8.02
C ALA A 284 -7.36 -0.01 6.69
N TRP A 285 -6.27 0.13 5.93
CA TRP A 285 -6.27 0.78 4.60
C TRP A 285 -7.14 0.04 3.56
N MET A 286 -7.42 -1.25 3.77
CA MET A 286 -8.28 -2.02 2.86
C MET A 286 -9.74 -1.53 2.89
N LEU A 287 -10.17 -0.82 3.94
CA LEU A 287 -11.53 -0.28 4.01
C LEU A 287 -11.84 0.68 2.86
N GLY A 288 -10.93 1.61 2.56
CA GLY A 288 -11.06 2.52 1.44
C GLY A 288 -11.09 1.78 0.11
N TYR A 289 -10.23 0.77 -0.04
CA TYR A 289 -10.20 -0.07 -1.24
C TYR A 289 -11.53 -0.81 -1.45
N ILE A 290 -12.07 -1.46 -0.41
CA ILE A 290 -13.37 -2.13 -0.47
C ILE A 290 -14.47 -1.15 -0.90
N LYS A 291 -14.51 0.06 -0.33
CA LYS A 291 -15.49 1.09 -0.70
C LYS A 291 -15.37 1.46 -2.17
N GLY A 292 -14.16 1.68 -2.65
CA GLY A 292 -13.89 2.04 -4.04
C GLY A 292 -14.33 0.96 -5.03
N GLN A 293 -14.00 -0.30 -4.76
CA GLN A 293 -14.28 -1.41 -5.66
C GLN A 293 -15.73 -1.94 -5.57
N ALA A 294 -16.31 -1.98 -4.38
CA ALA A 294 -17.66 -2.47 -4.19
C ALA A 294 -18.73 -1.39 -4.42
N GLY A 295 -18.37 -0.11 -4.35
CA GLY A 295 -19.27 1.01 -4.55
C GLY A 295 -20.51 0.94 -3.65
N ASP A 296 -21.61 1.59 -4.08
CA ASP A 296 -22.88 1.58 -3.34
C ASP A 296 -23.48 0.18 -3.18
N ALA A 297 -23.17 -0.73 -4.11
CA ALA A 297 -23.65 -2.12 -4.04
C ALA A 297 -23.10 -2.89 -2.83
N GLY A 298 -21.96 -2.48 -2.29
CA GLY A 298 -21.32 -3.09 -1.11
C GLY A 298 -21.77 -2.50 0.23
N LYS A 299 -22.40 -1.31 0.22
CA LYS A 299 -22.78 -0.60 1.45
C LYS A 299 -23.73 -1.44 2.33
N GLY A 300 -23.37 -1.59 3.61
CA GLY A 300 -24.13 -2.38 4.58
C GLY A 300 -24.10 -3.90 4.37
N LYS A 301 -23.35 -4.39 3.35
CA LYS A 301 -23.11 -5.82 3.15
C LYS A 301 -21.80 -6.28 3.74
N TRP A 302 -20.83 -5.38 3.80
CA TRP A 302 -19.54 -5.59 4.45
C TRP A 302 -19.60 -5.26 5.94
N ASP A 303 -18.81 -5.97 6.72
CA ASP A 303 -18.61 -5.70 8.14
C ASP A 303 -17.16 -6.06 8.53
N VAL A 304 -16.75 -5.68 9.74
CA VAL A 304 -15.37 -5.86 10.23
C VAL A 304 -15.41 -6.50 11.61
N ALA A 305 -14.64 -7.56 11.80
CA ALA A 305 -14.48 -8.22 13.09
C ALA A 305 -13.01 -8.44 13.43
N LYS A 306 -12.75 -8.78 14.70
CA LYS A 306 -11.40 -9.09 15.19
C LYS A 306 -10.79 -10.24 14.39
N LEU A 307 -9.49 -10.14 14.11
CA LEU A 307 -8.73 -11.13 13.39
C LEU A 307 -8.58 -12.44 14.16
N PRO A 308 -8.58 -13.62 13.51
CA PRO A 308 -8.12 -14.88 14.11
C PRO A 308 -6.65 -14.82 14.54
N GLY A 309 -6.30 -15.57 15.58
CA GLY A 309 -4.90 -15.76 15.99
C GLY A 309 -4.27 -14.62 16.78
N GLY A 310 -4.77 -13.40 16.69
CA GLY A 310 -4.21 -12.25 17.39
C GLY A 310 -4.16 -10.98 16.55
N ALA A 311 -3.36 -10.03 16.98
CA ALA A 311 -3.14 -8.79 16.25
C ALA A 311 -1.90 -8.87 15.38
N GLY A 312 -1.91 -8.15 14.26
CA GLY A 312 -0.79 -8.08 13.34
C GLY A 312 -0.74 -6.74 12.60
N ASN A 313 0.26 -6.60 11.77
CA ASN A 313 0.43 -5.46 10.89
C ASN A 313 0.78 -5.92 9.47
N TRP A 314 -0.07 -5.55 8.52
CA TRP A 314 0.20 -5.72 7.10
C TRP A 314 0.18 -4.35 6.40
N GLY A 315 1.35 -3.94 5.90
CA GLY A 315 1.50 -2.68 5.18
C GLY A 315 1.73 -1.47 6.08
N GLY A 316 1.40 -0.34 5.54
CA GLY A 316 1.77 0.98 6.02
C GLY A 316 2.90 1.56 5.19
N SER A 317 2.96 2.90 5.10
CA SER A 317 3.80 3.55 4.11
C SER A 317 4.50 4.77 4.68
N TYR A 318 5.39 5.31 3.86
CA TYR A 318 6.13 6.55 4.09
C TYR A 318 6.06 7.42 2.84
N LEU A 319 6.17 8.72 3.00
CA LEU A 319 6.46 9.65 1.93
C LEU A 319 7.93 10.08 2.02
N ALA A 320 8.64 9.96 0.91
CA ALA A 320 10.05 10.30 0.78
C ALA A 320 10.28 11.27 -0.39
N VAL A 321 11.37 12.03 -0.33
CA VAL A 321 11.78 12.98 -1.38
C VAL A 321 13.04 12.42 -2.05
N PRO A 322 13.01 12.10 -3.36
CA PRO A 322 14.23 11.68 -4.07
C PRO A 322 15.31 12.77 -4.09
N ALA A 323 16.57 12.37 -4.06
CA ALA A 323 17.69 13.31 -4.17
C ALA A 323 17.69 14.08 -5.51
N ALA A 324 17.11 13.51 -6.56
CA ALA A 324 16.96 14.13 -7.87
C ALA A 324 15.66 14.95 -8.05
N ALA A 325 14.82 15.06 -7.01
CA ALA A 325 13.59 15.87 -7.07
C ALA A 325 13.91 17.34 -7.40
N ALA A 326 13.03 17.96 -8.19
CA ALA A 326 13.22 19.35 -8.60
C ALA A 326 12.88 20.35 -7.47
N HIS A 327 11.84 20.05 -6.69
CA HIS A 327 11.25 20.97 -5.70
C HIS A 327 11.34 20.38 -4.28
N LYS A 328 12.58 20.08 -3.80
CA LYS A 328 12.83 19.32 -2.57
C LYS A 328 12.24 19.97 -1.31
N LYS A 329 12.33 21.30 -1.18
CA LYS A 329 11.81 22.05 -0.03
C LYS A 329 10.28 22.02 -0.01
N GLU A 330 9.67 22.33 -1.14
CA GLU A 330 8.21 22.33 -1.31
C GLU A 330 7.64 20.92 -1.14
N ALA A 331 8.33 19.89 -1.67
CA ALA A 331 8.00 18.48 -1.47
C ALA A 331 8.05 18.10 0.03
N TYR A 332 9.10 18.53 0.75
CA TYR A 332 9.17 18.31 2.20
C TYR A 332 8.03 18.98 2.96
N GLU A 333 7.71 20.24 2.65
CA GLU A 333 6.59 20.93 3.31
C GLU A 333 5.25 20.25 3.02
N LEU A 334 5.05 19.74 1.80
CA LEU A 334 3.87 18.94 1.45
C LEU A 334 3.80 17.64 2.27
N ILE A 335 4.87 16.82 2.29
CA ILE A 335 4.84 15.57 3.03
C ILE A 335 4.72 15.76 4.54
N LYS A 336 5.33 16.80 5.09
CA LYS A 336 5.18 17.21 6.49
C LYS A 336 3.73 17.53 6.82
N TRP A 337 3.05 18.26 5.95
CA TRP A 337 1.64 18.62 6.14
C TRP A 337 0.74 17.38 5.98
N LEU A 338 0.93 16.58 4.92
CA LEU A 338 0.14 15.37 4.68
C LEU A 338 0.27 14.34 5.82
N THR A 339 1.42 14.27 6.48
CA THR A 339 1.68 13.32 7.57
C THR A 339 1.41 13.90 8.97
N ALA A 340 0.91 15.14 9.06
CA ALA A 340 0.53 15.72 10.34
C ALA A 340 -0.73 15.03 10.92
N PRO A 341 -0.91 15.03 12.25
CA PRO A 341 -1.99 14.29 12.93
C PRO A 341 -3.39 14.61 12.41
N GLU A 342 -3.66 15.88 12.11
CA GLU A 342 -4.97 16.31 11.60
C GLU A 342 -5.27 15.68 10.24
N GLN A 343 -4.31 15.71 9.31
CA GLN A 343 -4.47 15.16 7.97
C GLN A 343 -4.61 13.63 8.01
N GLN A 344 -3.78 12.94 8.79
CA GLN A 344 -3.93 11.49 8.98
C GLN A 344 -5.28 11.12 9.59
N THR A 345 -5.80 11.91 10.53
CA THR A 345 -7.15 11.73 11.09
C THR A 345 -8.24 11.87 10.01
N LYS A 346 -8.11 12.89 9.12
CA LYS A 346 -9.04 13.08 7.99
C LYS A 346 -9.00 11.87 7.04
N VAL A 347 -7.82 11.39 6.68
CA VAL A 347 -7.65 10.21 5.82
C VAL A 347 -8.28 8.97 6.45
N PHE A 348 -8.03 8.72 7.74
CA PHE A 348 -8.65 7.57 8.43
C PHE A 348 -10.18 7.62 8.40
N ARG A 349 -10.76 8.78 8.73
CA ARG A 349 -12.24 8.93 8.74
C ARG A 349 -12.87 8.76 7.36
N GLY A 350 -12.16 9.14 6.29
CA GLY A 350 -12.63 9.01 4.90
C GLY A 350 -12.34 7.64 4.30
N GLN A 351 -11.11 7.17 4.43
CA GLN A 351 -10.57 6.03 3.68
C GLN A 351 -10.20 4.83 4.56
N GLY A 352 -9.98 5.02 5.86
CA GLY A 352 -9.63 3.94 6.79
C GLY A 352 -8.13 3.74 7.02
N ASN A 353 -7.25 4.44 6.33
CA ASN A 353 -5.79 4.33 6.53
C ASN A 353 -5.45 4.71 7.98
N PHE A 354 -5.01 3.73 8.79
CA PHE A 354 -4.79 3.93 10.22
C PHE A 354 -3.56 4.80 10.49
N PRO A 355 -3.70 5.90 11.25
CA PRO A 355 -2.63 6.89 11.37
C PRO A 355 -1.37 6.34 12.03
N SER A 356 -0.21 6.71 11.50
CA SER A 356 1.09 6.50 12.12
C SER A 356 1.43 7.59 13.16
N ALA A 357 0.71 8.71 13.12
CA ALA A 357 0.82 9.80 14.08
C ALA A 357 0.10 9.46 15.38
N THR A 358 0.83 9.38 16.49
CA THR A 358 0.30 8.90 17.78
C THR A 358 -0.83 9.75 18.34
N GLN A 359 -0.80 11.06 18.08
CA GLN A 359 -1.87 11.96 18.52
C GLN A 359 -3.21 11.73 17.83
N SER A 360 -3.19 11.18 16.61
CA SER A 360 -4.41 10.87 15.85
C SER A 360 -5.18 9.69 16.46
N ILE A 361 -4.49 8.75 17.12
CA ILE A 361 -5.10 7.51 17.64
C ILE A 361 -6.23 7.83 18.63
N GLY A 362 -6.00 8.78 19.55
CA GLY A 362 -7.05 9.22 20.47
C GLY A 362 -8.23 9.92 19.79
N GLN A 363 -7.98 10.59 18.63
CA GLN A 363 -9.01 11.33 17.89
C GLN A 363 -9.92 10.44 17.05
N ILE A 364 -9.50 9.20 16.78
CA ILE A 364 -10.25 8.23 15.96
C ILE A 364 -10.90 7.11 16.77
N ALA A 365 -10.68 7.03 18.08
CA ALA A 365 -11.12 5.92 18.92
C ALA A 365 -12.63 5.67 18.88
N ASP A 366 -13.43 6.71 18.68
CA ASP A 366 -14.90 6.66 18.55
C ASP A 366 -15.41 6.46 17.12
N ALA A 367 -14.50 6.41 16.14
CA ALA A 367 -14.86 6.34 14.73
C ALA A 367 -15.62 5.05 14.41
N LYS A 368 -16.75 5.23 13.71
CA LYS A 368 -17.56 4.16 13.13
C LYS A 368 -17.65 4.35 11.64
N ASP A 369 -17.89 3.27 10.92
CA ASP A 369 -18.05 3.33 9.47
C ASP A 369 -19.41 2.78 9.02
N PRO A 370 -20.33 3.65 8.57
CA PRO A 370 -21.66 3.23 8.11
C PRO A 370 -21.63 2.29 6.90
N TYR A 371 -20.57 2.34 6.11
CA TYR A 371 -20.42 1.42 4.98
C TYR A 371 -20.26 -0.03 5.47
N PHE A 372 -19.58 -0.22 6.60
CA PHE A 372 -19.33 -1.50 7.25
C PHE A 372 -20.30 -1.75 8.43
N SER A 373 -21.60 -1.51 8.22
CA SER A 373 -22.64 -1.77 9.22
C SER A 373 -22.38 -1.09 10.58
N ASP A 374 -21.93 0.17 10.55
CA ASP A 374 -21.53 0.95 11.73
C ASP A 374 -20.46 0.27 12.57
N ALA A 375 -19.56 -0.48 11.95
CA ALA A 375 -18.43 -1.09 12.64
C ALA A 375 -17.62 -0.02 13.41
N PRO A 376 -17.28 -0.27 14.69
CA PRO A 376 -16.46 0.64 15.50
C PRO A 376 -14.98 0.52 15.07
N ILE A 377 -14.68 0.97 13.86
CA ILE A 377 -13.38 0.80 13.19
C ILE A 377 -12.24 1.43 14.00
N GLY A 378 -12.49 2.56 14.67
CA GLY A 378 -11.50 3.21 15.53
C GLY A 378 -11.05 2.29 16.67
N ARG A 379 -11.97 1.58 17.30
CA ARG A 379 -11.67 0.62 18.37
C ARG A 379 -11.05 -0.66 17.81
N ILE A 380 -11.66 -1.27 16.78
CA ILE A 380 -11.17 -2.55 16.22
C ILE A 380 -9.71 -2.42 15.78
N PHE A 381 -9.39 -1.40 14.99
CA PHE A 381 -8.03 -1.19 14.49
C PHE A 381 -7.10 -0.56 15.55
N GLY A 382 -7.64 0.23 16.48
CA GLY A 382 -6.88 0.76 17.61
C GLY A 382 -6.36 -0.35 18.53
N ASP A 383 -7.25 -1.25 18.93
CA ASP A 383 -6.90 -2.43 19.75
C ASP A 383 -5.90 -3.35 19.02
N ALA A 384 -6.05 -3.51 17.69
CA ALA A 384 -5.12 -4.27 16.87
C ALA A 384 -3.75 -3.59 16.80
N ALA A 385 -3.70 -2.29 16.59
CA ALA A 385 -2.43 -1.53 16.51
C ALA A 385 -1.65 -1.55 17.84
N GLU A 386 -2.36 -1.49 18.97
CA GLU A 386 -1.74 -1.56 20.30
C GLU A 386 -1.12 -2.93 20.59
N GLN A 387 -1.77 -4.01 20.11
CA GLN A 387 -1.36 -5.39 20.38
C GLN A 387 -0.43 -5.97 19.32
N ALA A 388 -0.34 -5.36 18.14
CA ALA A 388 0.50 -5.86 17.06
C ALA A 388 1.99 -5.84 17.44
N PRO A 389 2.76 -6.90 17.14
CA PRO A 389 4.18 -6.92 17.40
C PRO A 389 4.92 -5.92 16.52
N VAL A 390 5.97 -5.30 17.06
CA VAL A 390 6.92 -4.53 16.26
C VAL A 390 7.75 -5.52 15.44
N GLN A 391 7.53 -5.52 14.12
CA GLN A 391 8.14 -6.46 13.19
C GLN A 391 9.61 -6.14 12.96
N VAL A 392 10.44 -7.18 12.85
CA VAL A 392 11.82 -7.07 12.37
C VAL A 392 11.79 -6.93 10.86
N LEU A 393 12.23 -5.79 10.35
CA LEU A 393 12.25 -5.47 8.92
C LEU A 393 13.65 -5.65 8.34
N GLY A 394 13.78 -6.42 7.27
CA GLY A 394 15.00 -6.61 6.52
C GLY A 394 14.95 -6.02 5.12
N VAL A 395 16.10 -5.92 4.48
CA VAL A 395 16.25 -5.25 3.16
C VAL A 395 15.47 -5.91 2.03
N HIS A 396 15.16 -7.20 2.15
CA HIS A 396 14.44 -7.98 1.15
C HIS A 396 13.07 -8.49 1.65
N ASP A 397 12.53 -7.87 2.69
CA ASP A 397 11.27 -8.31 3.32
C ASP A 397 10.15 -8.50 2.29
N LYS A 398 9.94 -7.48 1.47
CA LYS A 398 8.89 -7.50 0.45
C LYS A 398 9.24 -8.43 -0.71
N ASP A 399 10.49 -8.52 -1.11
CA ASP A 399 10.93 -9.43 -2.17
C ASP A 399 10.65 -10.91 -1.78
N ILE A 400 10.92 -11.28 -0.54
CA ILE A 400 10.64 -12.62 -0.02
C ILE A 400 9.14 -12.89 0.04
N ALA A 401 8.36 -11.92 0.58
CA ALA A 401 6.90 -12.02 0.65
C ALA A 401 6.29 -12.24 -0.74
N ASP A 402 6.75 -11.50 -1.74
CA ASP A 402 6.27 -11.58 -3.11
C ASP A 402 6.56 -12.96 -3.74
N GLN A 403 7.76 -13.52 -3.52
CA GLN A 403 8.08 -14.86 -4.05
C GLN A 403 7.27 -15.97 -3.38
N ILE A 404 7.00 -15.86 -2.07
CA ILE A 404 6.13 -16.80 -1.36
C ILE A 404 4.69 -16.71 -1.89
N ASN A 405 4.18 -15.48 -2.08
CA ASN A 405 2.84 -15.26 -2.62
C ASN A 405 2.69 -15.81 -4.05
N ASN A 406 3.69 -15.59 -4.92
CA ASN A 406 3.73 -16.15 -6.26
C ASN A 406 3.66 -17.68 -6.25
N ALA A 407 4.39 -18.33 -5.34
CA ALA A 407 4.37 -19.78 -5.19
C ALA A 407 3.01 -20.30 -4.69
N LEU A 408 2.37 -19.60 -3.76
CA LEU A 408 1.00 -19.92 -3.31
C LEU A 408 -0.02 -19.78 -4.44
N SER A 409 0.12 -18.75 -5.27
CA SER A 409 -0.69 -18.59 -6.49
C SER A 409 -0.50 -19.79 -7.46
N GLU A 410 0.71 -20.34 -7.58
CA GLU A 410 0.93 -21.56 -8.36
C GLU A 410 0.22 -22.78 -7.76
N VAL A 411 0.23 -22.93 -6.42
CA VAL A 411 -0.49 -24.01 -5.74
C VAL A 411 -1.98 -23.92 -6.01
N GLU A 412 -2.60 -22.77 -5.75
CA GLU A 412 -4.07 -22.66 -5.82
C GLU A 412 -4.63 -22.56 -7.24
N ARG A 413 -3.91 -21.95 -8.18
CA ARG A 413 -4.41 -21.66 -9.54
C ARG A 413 -3.94 -22.66 -10.58
N LYS A 414 -2.70 -23.17 -10.44
CA LYS A 414 -2.11 -24.11 -11.39
C LYS A 414 -2.10 -25.55 -10.88
N GLY A 415 -2.40 -25.77 -9.57
CA GLY A 415 -2.32 -27.10 -8.95
C GLY A 415 -0.89 -27.61 -8.78
N THR A 416 0.09 -26.73 -8.75
CA THR A 416 1.49 -27.09 -8.48
C THR A 416 1.59 -27.74 -7.09
N ALA A 417 2.30 -28.86 -6.98
CA ALA A 417 2.52 -29.52 -5.69
C ALA A 417 3.19 -28.55 -4.70
N PRO A 418 2.71 -28.46 -3.45
CA PRO A 418 3.20 -27.47 -2.48
C PRO A 418 4.72 -27.50 -2.27
N GLU A 419 5.33 -28.69 -2.21
CA GLU A 419 6.77 -28.86 -2.05
C GLU A 419 7.55 -28.32 -3.27
N THR A 420 7.00 -28.51 -4.47
CA THR A 420 7.59 -27.98 -5.71
C THR A 420 7.48 -26.45 -5.72
N ALA A 421 6.31 -25.90 -5.39
CA ALA A 421 6.08 -24.45 -5.33
C ALA A 421 6.99 -23.80 -4.27
N TRP A 422 7.14 -24.39 -3.10
CA TRP A 422 8.07 -23.91 -2.06
C TRP A 422 9.52 -23.94 -2.53
N SER A 423 9.94 -25.01 -3.20
CA SER A 423 11.28 -25.09 -3.79
C SER A 423 11.52 -24.02 -4.84
N ASN A 424 10.50 -23.71 -5.65
CA ASN A 424 10.55 -22.60 -6.64
C ASN A 424 10.66 -21.25 -5.94
N ALA A 425 9.87 -21.01 -4.87
CA ALA A 425 9.95 -19.79 -4.06
C ALA A 425 11.38 -19.58 -3.52
N LYS A 426 11.99 -20.62 -2.93
CA LYS A 426 13.36 -20.51 -2.42
C LYS A 426 14.39 -20.15 -3.49
N LYS A 427 14.26 -20.73 -4.68
CA LYS A 427 15.14 -20.37 -5.82
C LYS A 427 14.91 -18.94 -6.26
N ALA A 428 13.65 -18.52 -6.35
CA ALA A 428 13.29 -17.17 -6.76
C ALA A 428 13.76 -16.12 -5.74
N VAL A 429 13.59 -16.38 -4.44
CA VAL A 429 14.16 -15.55 -3.37
C VAL A 429 15.69 -15.45 -3.52
N LYS A 430 16.39 -16.59 -3.63
CA LYS A 430 17.85 -16.58 -3.81
C LYS A 430 18.29 -15.72 -5.01
N ASN A 431 17.56 -15.78 -6.12
CA ASN A 431 17.86 -14.97 -7.30
C ASN A 431 17.56 -13.47 -7.07
N ALA A 432 16.55 -13.15 -6.26
CA ALA A 432 16.21 -11.76 -5.93
C ALA A 432 17.20 -11.13 -4.93
N LEU A 433 17.88 -11.95 -4.14
CA LEU A 433 18.88 -11.49 -3.16
C LEU A 433 20.27 -11.27 -3.78
N GLY A 434 20.55 -11.79 -4.95
CA GLY A 434 21.80 -11.66 -5.71
C GLY A 434 22.73 -12.83 -5.47
#